data_ea2ee56f7452b1e59a23c814521868e3
#
_entry.id   ea2ee56f7452b1e59a23c814521868e3
#
_cell.length_a   1.000
_cell.length_b   1.000
_cell.length_c   1.000
_cell.angle_alpha   90.00
_cell.angle_beta   90.00
_cell.angle_gamma   90.00
#
_symmetry.space_group_name_H-M   'P 1'
#
loop_
_entity.id
_entity.type
_entity.pdbx_description
1 polymer ?
#
loop_
_entity_poly.entity_id
_entity_poly.type
_entity_poly.pdbx_seq_one_letter_code
_entity_poly.pdbx_strand_id
1 'polypeptide(L)'
;MTKGERVYIEHGITGIRGEAEAGYPIVIKNSLPALKNYLSQGLNLNDALAFTLIHIMAEAHDTNIISRRDIKTAEQVRQRAADLIKNGITIEEIYKFDCDLISEYVSPGGAGDLLAVTYFLFHCS
;
A
#
# COMPACT_ATOMS: atom_id res chain seq x y z
N MET A 1 5.72 24.99 -1.81
CA MET A 1 4.90 23.87 -1.29
C MET A 1 4.99 22.67 -2.23
N THR A 2 5.28 21.50 -1.70
CA THR A 2 5.32 20.28 -2.51
C THR A 2 3.91 19.81 -2.84
N LYS A 3 3.79 18.96 -3.85
CA LYS A 3 2.52 18.35 -4.24
C LYS A 3 1.90 17.54 -3.09
N GLY A 4 2.72 16.77 -2.36
CA GLY A 4 2.26 15.99 -1.21
C GLY A 4 1.77 16.86 -0.06
N GLU A 5 2.45 17.98 0.20
CA GLU A 5 2.04 18.94 1.23
C GLU A 5 0.69 19.57 0.89
N ARG A 6 0.48 19.90 -0.39
CA ARG A 6 -0.79 20.47 -0.83
C ARG A 6 -1.94 19.49 -0.67
N VAL A 7 -1.73 18.23 -1.03
CA VAL A 7 -2.75 17.18 -0.83
C VAL A 7 -3.08 17.04 0.65
N TYR A 8 -2.05 17.02 1.51
CA TYR A 8 -2.23 16.91 2.96
C TYR A 8 -3.10 18.06 3.50
N ILE A 9 -2.77 19.30 3.11
CA ILE A 9 -3.48 20.48 3.58
C ILE A 9 -4.92 20.49 3.06
N GLU A 10 -5.12 20.23 1.78
CA GLU A 10 -6.43 20.31 1.13
C GLU A 10 -7.41 19.26 1.66
N HIS A 11 -6.94 18.07 1.96
CA HIS A 11 -7.81 16.94 2.28
C HIS A 11 -7.67 16.44 3.71
N GLY A 12 -6.72 16.98 4.47
CA GLY A 12 -6.48 16.53 5.84
C GLY A 12 -5.97 15.10 5.92
N ILE A 13 -5.36 14.60 4.84
CA ILE A 13 -4.84 13.24 4.76
C ILE A 13 -3.33 13.27 4.90
N THR A 14 -2.78 12.43 5.80
CA THR A 14 -1.36 12.43 6.13
C THR A 14 -0.49 11.71 5.11
N GLY A 15 -0.99 10.65 4.48
CA GLY A 15 -0.20 9.90 3.52
C GLY A 15 1.12 9.38 4.10
N ILE A 16 2.13 9.24 3.24
CA ILE A 16 3.44 8.71 3.67
C ILE A 16 4.18 9.67 4.61
N ARG A 17 3.99 10.97 4.44
CA ARG A 17 4.62 11.96 5.30
C ARG A 17 4.09 11.87 6.73
N GLY A 18 2.77 11.77 6.88
CA GLY A 18 2.15 11.59 8.19
C GLY A 18 2.50 10.23 8.79
N GLU A 19 2.61 9.21 7.95
CA GLU A 19 3.04 7.88 8.36
C GLU A 19 4.46 7.94 8.98
N ALA A 20 5.39 8.64 8.32
CA ALA A 20 6.74 8.80 8.82
C ALA A 20 6.78 9.59 10.14
N GLU A 21 6.01 10.66 10.25
CA GLU A 21 5.92 11.46 11.47
C GLU A 21 5.38 10.67 12.65
N ALA A 22 4.47 9.75 12.39
CA ALA A 22 3.88 8.89 13.42
C ALA A 22 4.68 7.62 13.70
N GLY A 23 5.87 7.46 13.11
CA GLY A 23 6.71 6.28 13.32
C GLY A 23 6.30 5.07 12.48
N TYR A 24 5.70 5.29 11.32
CA TYR A 24 5.27 4.25 10.39
C TYR A 24 4.30 3.24 11.01
N PRO A 25 3.15 3.67 11.58
CA PRO A 25 2.24 2.73 12.24
C PRO A 25 1.71 1.64 11.31
N ILE A 26 1.44 1.95 10.03
CA ILE A 26 0.99 0.93 9.05
C ILE A 26 2.09 -0.10 8.85
N VAL A 27 3.35 0.33 8.72
CA VAL A 27 4.48 -0.59 8.54
C VAL A 27 4.67 -1.45 9.79
N ILE A 28 4.74 -0.84 10.96
CA ILE A 28 5.05 -1.55 12.21
C ILE A 28 3.91 -2.50 12.61
N LYS A 29 2.65 -2.06 12.48
CA LYS A 29 1.49 -2.82 12.97
C LYS A 29 0.86 -3.74 11.93
N ASN A 30 1.09 -3.50 10.64
CA ASN A 30 0.42 -4.23 9.58
C ASN A 30 1.41 -4.88 8.60
N SER A 31 2.11 -4.09 7.78
CA SER A 31 2.87 -4.65 6.66
C SER A 31 4.11 -5.43 7.09
N LEU A 32 4.84 -4.99 8.10
CA LEU A 32 6.01 -5.74 8.57
C LEU A 32 5.62 -7.10 9.17
N PRO A 33 4.61 -7.18 10.06
CA PRO A 33 4.11 -8.48 10.53
C PRO A 33 3.57 -9.35 9.39
N ALA A 34 2.88 -8.76 8.41
CA ALA A 34 2.35 -9.51 7.27
C ALA A 34 3.48 -10.11 6.43
N LEU A 35 4.52 -9.33 6.14
CA LEU A 35 5.67 -9.83 5.38
C LEU A 35 6.34 -11.00 6.10
N LYS A 36 6.60 -10.85 7.39
CA LYS A 36 7.20 -11.92 8.21
C LYS A 36 6.34 -13.18 8.19
N ASN A 37 5.02 -13.01 8.31
CA ASN A 37 4.09 -14.13 8.32
C ASN A 37 4.07 -14.88 6.98
N TYR A 38 4.00 -14.16 5.85
CA TYR A 38 4.01 -14.80 4.53
C TYR A 38 5.31 -15.54 4.28
N LEU A 39 6.45 -14.97 4.66
CA LEU A 39 7.74 -15.65 4.52
C LEU A 39 7.80 -16.90 5.39
N SER A 40 7.25 -16.86 6.62
CA SER A 40 7.22 -18.03 7.50
C SER A 40 6.32 -19.13 6.97
N GLN A 41 5.33 -18.80 6.13
CA GLN A 41 4.46 -19.78 5.48
C GLN A 41 5.11 -20.43 4.26
N GLY A 42 6.31 -20.01 3.90
CA GLY A 42 7.05 -20.61 2.79
C GLY A 42 6.92 -19.89 1.46
N LEU A 43 6.27 -18.72 1.41
CA LEU A 43 6.23 -17.92 0.18
C LEU A 43 7.62 -17.40 -0.15
N ASN A 44 7.96 -17.34 -1.46
CA ASN A 44 9.17 -16.67 -1.87
C ASN A 44 9.05 -15.16 -1.63
N LEU A 45 10.19 -14.46 -1.65
CA LEU A 45 10.21 -13.03 -1.32
C LEU A 45 9.33 -12.21 -2.27
N ASN A 46 9.38 -12.47 -3.56
CA ASN A 46 8.60 -11.71 -4.53
C ASN A 46 7.09 -11.83 -4.27
N ASP A 47 6.60 -13.04 -4.01
CA ASP A 47 5.19 -13.27 -3.73
C ASP A 47 4.81 -12.66 -2.37
N ALA A 48 5.66 -12.82 -1.36
CA ALA A 48 5.42 -12.24 -0.05
C ALA A 48 5.33 -10.71 -0.12
N LEU A 49 6.19 -10.07 -0.91
CA LEU A 49 6.14 -8.62 -1.10
C LEU A 49 4.87 -8.21 -1.86
N ALA A 50 4.45 -8.97 -2.87
CA ALA A 50 3.23 -8.68 -3.61
C ALA A 50 2.00 -8.75 -2.69
N PHE A 51 1.91 -9.78 -1.85
CA PHE A 51 0.82 -9.94 -0.89
C PHE A 51 0.85 -8.80 0.14
N THR A 52 2.04 -8.45 0.62
CA THR A 52 2.23 -7.38 1.60
C THR A 52 1.81 -6.02 1.02
N LEU A 53 2.08 -5.77 -0.26
CA LEU A 53 1.64 -4.55 -0.93
C LEU A 53 0.12 -4.39 -0.87
N ILE A 54 -0.62 -5.48 -1.06
CA ILE A 54 -2.09 -5.45 -0.98
C ILE A 54 -2.54 -5.06 0.44
N HIS A 55 -1.87 -5.55 1.46
CA HIS A 55 -2.18 -5.16 2.84
C HIS A 55 -1.95 -3.67 3.07
N ILE A 56 -0.87 -3.10 2.52
CA ILE A 56 -0.62 -1.67 2.61
C ILE A 56 -1.71 -0.88 1.89
N MET A 57 -2.07 -1.30 0.67
CA MET A 57 -3.09 -0.63 -0.13
C MET A 57 -4.46 -0.63 0.55
N ALA A 58 -4.74 -1.66 1.35
CA ALA A 58 -6.00 -1.77 2.08
C ALA A 58 -6.09 -0.78 3.26
N GLU A 59 -4.96 -0.30 3.75
CA GLU A 59 -4.89 0.55 4.93
C GLU A 59 -4.49 1.99 4.61
N ALA A 60 -3.62 2.20 3.61
CA ALA A 60 -3.00 3.50 3.37
C ALA A 60 -3.91 4.43 2.56
N HIS A 61 -3.83 5.72 2.89
CA HIS A 61 -4.37 6.79 2.04
C HIS A 61 -3.28 7.17 1.05
N ASP A 62 -3.38 6.69 -0.19
CA ASP A 62 -2.33 6.87 -1.18
C ASP A 62 -2.38 8.29 -1.77
N THR A 63 -1.48 9.15 -1.29
CA THR A 63 -1.42 10.55 -1.74
C THR A 63 -1.05 10.68 -3.21
N ASN A 64 -0.35 9.70 -3.77
CA ASN A 64 -0.04 9.70 -5.21
C ASN A 64 -1.32 9.53 -6.03
N ILE A 65 -2.19 8.61 -5.65
CA ILE A 65 -3.48 8.44 -6.33
C ILE A 65 -4.34 9.68 -6.15
N ILE A 66 -4.45 10.20 -4.92
CA ILE A 66 -5.26 11.39 -4.61
C ILE A 66 -4.80 12.58 -5.44
N SER A 67 -3.49 12.81 -5.51
CA SER A 67 -2.96 13.99 -6.21
C SER A 67 -3.08 13.90 -7.73
N ARG A 68 -3.02 12.70 -8.30
CA ARG A 68 -3.11 12.50 -9.76
C ARG A 68 -4.53 12.28 -10.25
N ARG A 69 -5.39 11.75 -9.40
CA ARG A 69 -6.77 11.43 -9.74
C ARG A 69 -7.71 12.17 -8.77
N ASP A 70 -8.13 11.51 -7.70
CA ASP A 70 -8.99 12.09 -6.69
C ASP A 70 -9.08 11.16 -5.47
N ILE A 71 -9.74 11.64 -4.42
CA ILE A 71 -9.96 10.87 -3.19
C ILE A 71 -10.85 9.66 -3.47
N LYS A 72 -11.86 9.83 -4.31
CA LYS A 72 -12.79 8.74 -4.66
C LYS A 72 -12.06 7.56 -5.28
N THR A 73 -11.16 7.83 -6.23
CA THR A 73 -10.35 6.78 -6.88
C THR A 73 -9.47 6.08 -5.84
N ALA A 74 -8.82 6.84 -4.95
CA ALA A 74 -7.99 6.25 -3.90
C ALA A 74 -8.80 5.35 -2.97
N GLU A 75 -10.00 5.77 -2.58
CA GLU A 75 -10.88 4.96 -1.73
C GLU A 75 -11.36 3.69 -2.44
N GLN A 76 -11.65 3.77 -3.74
CA GLN A 76 -12.03 2.60 -4.53
C GLN A 76 -10.89 1.58 -4.60
N VAL A 77 -9.66 2.04 -4.79
CA VAL A 77 -8.47 1.16 -4.81
C VAL A 77 -8.28 0.52 -3.44
N ARG A 78 -8.37 1.30 -2.37
CA ARG A 78 -8.25 0.80 -1.00
C ARG A 78 -9.30 -0.27 -0.71
N GLN A 79 -10.55 -0.02 -1.08
CA GLN A 79 -11.64 -0.97 -0.86
C GLN A 79 -11.43 -2.27 -1.65
N ARG A 80 -10.96 -2.18 -2.90
CA ARG A 80 -10.68 -3.36 -3.72
C ARG A 80 -9.57 -4.21 -3.10
N ALA A 81 -8.53 -3.57 -2.56
CA ALA A 81 -7.47 -4.28 -1.86
C ALA A 81 -8.00 -4.96 -0.58
N ALA A 82 -8.83 -4.27 0.19
CA ALA A 82 -9.45 -4.85 1.38
C ALA A 82 -10.33 -6.06 1.04
N ASP A 83 -11.07 -5.98 -0.06
CA ASP A 83 -11.92 -7.09 -0.52
C ASP A 83 -11.09 -8.29 -0.94
N LEU A 84 -9.93 -8.09 -1.57
CA LEU A 84 -9.02 -9.18 -1.90
C LEU A 84 -8.54 -9.91 -0.65
N ILE A 85 -8.19 -9.16 0.40
CA ILE A 85 -7.76 -9.75 1.67
C ILE A 85 -8.90 -10.55 2.29
N LYS A 86 -10.10 -9.99 2.30
CA LYS A 86 -11.29 -10.62 2.89
C LYS A 86 -11.65 -11.93 2.20
N ASN A 87 -11.51 -11.98 0.88
CA ASN A 87 -11.91 -13.13 0.07
C ASN A 87 -10.80 -14.16 -0.14
N GLY A 88 -9.61 -13.91 0.42
CA GLY A 88 -8.45 -14.77 0.26
C GLY A 88 -7.59 -14.37 -0.94
N ILE A 89 -6.40 -13.83 -0.67
CA ILE A 89 -5.49 -13.34 -1.70
C ILE A 89 -4.85 -14.52 -2.44
N THR A 90 -4.82 -14.44 -3.78
CA THR A 90 -4.03 -15.33 -4.62
C THR A 90 -3.17 -14.49 -5.56
N ILE A 91 -2.09 -15.09 -6.08
CA ILE A 91 -1.22 -14.42 -7.06
C ILE A 91 -2.00 -14.03 -8.31
N GLU A 92 -2.91 -14.88 -8.75
CA GLU A 92 -3.74 -14.63 -9.93
C GLU A 92 -4.62 -13.39 -9.75
N GLU A 93 -5.21 -13.25 -8.57
CA GLU A 93 -6.05 -12.09 -8.27
C GLU A 93 -5.24 -10.81 -8.14
N ILE A 94 -4.04 -10.88 -7.57
CA ILE A 94 -3.13 -9.73 -7.50
C ILE A 94 -2.75 -9.29 -8.92
N TYR A 95 -2.39 -10.24 -9.78
CA TYR A 95 -2.04 -9.94 -11.17
C TYR A 95 -3.21 -9.27 -11.89
N LYS A 96 -4.41 -9.77 -11.71
CA LYS A 96 -5.63 -9.22 -12.31
C LYS A 96 -5.88 -7.78 -11.82
N PHE A 97 -5.73 -7.54 -10.53
CA PHE A 97 -5.88 -6.23 -9.93
C PHE A 97 -4.83 -5.26 -10.49
N ASP A 98 -3.58 -5.69 -10.59
CA ASP A 98 -2.50 -4.90 -11.17
C ASP A 98 -2.81 -4.52 -12.62
N CYS A 99 -3.29 -5.46 -13.43
CA CYS A 99 -3.70 -5.19 -14.81
C CYS A 99 -4.84 -4.17 -14.87
N ASP A 100 -5.81 -4.26 -13.96
CA ASP A 100 -6.91 -3.31 -13.89
C ASP A 100 -6.40 -1.89 -13.58
N LEU A 101 -5.49 -1.78 -12.60
CA LEU A 101 -4.91 -0.49 -12.24
C LEU A 101 -4.12 0.12 -13.39
N ILE A 102 -3.34 -0.69 -14.09
CA ILE A 102 -2.57 -0.24 -15.27
C ILE A 102 -3.53 0.27 -16.35
N SER A 103 -4.61 -0.46 -16.63
CA SER A 103 -5.57 -0.06 -17.66
C SER A 103 -6.31 1.22 -17.31
N GLU A 104 -6.46 1.51 -16.03
CA GLU A 104 -7.12 2.73 -15.54
C GLU A 104 -6.12 3.88 -15.30
N TYR A 105 -4.84 3.67 -15.59
CA TYR A 105 -3.76 4.65 -15.36
C TYR A 105 -3.65 5.07 -13.90
N VAL A 106 -3.86 4.13 -12.98
CA VAL A 106 -3.75 4.37 -11.54
C VAL A 106 -2.46 3.73 -11.04
N SER A 107 -1.62 4.52 -10.36
CA SER A 107 -0.37 4.04 -9.79
C SER A 107 -0.38 4.21 -8.26
N PRO A 108 -0.29 3.11 -7.48
CA PRO A 108 -0.23 3.18 -6.03
C PRO A 108 1.19 3.49 -5.52
N GLY A 109 1.73 4.65 -5.93
CA GLY A 109 3.11 5.04 -5.59
C GLY A 109 3.33 5.20 -4.10
N GLY A 110 2.35 5.73 -3.35
CA GLY A 110 2.44 5.87 -1.90
C GLY A 110 2.54 4.53 -1.20
N ALA A 111 1.74 3.56 -1.63
CA ALA A 111 1.80 2.20 -1.08
C ALA A 111 3.14 1.52 -1.44
N GLY A 112 3.63 1.75 -2.66
CA GLY A 112 4.95 1.24 -3.07
C GLY A 112 6.08 1.78 -2.21
N ASP A 113 6.03 3.06 -1.84
CA ASP A 113 7.02 3.67 -0.96
C ASP A 113 6.99 3.03 0.43
N LEU A 114 5.79 2.77 0.98
CA LEU A 114 5.66 2.08 2.27
C LEU A 114 6.14 0.64 2.20
N LEU A 115 5.96 -0.03 1.07
CA LEU A 115 6.50 -1.38 0.86
C LEU A 115 8.03 -1.36 0.92
N ALA A 116 8.66 -0.35 0.31
CA ALA A 116 10.11 -0.20 0.36
C ALA A 116 10.60 -0.01 1.80
N VAL A 117 9.90 0.79 2.61
CA VAL A 117 10.21 0.97 4.03
C VAL A 117 10.05 -0.36 4.77
N THR A 118 8.99 -1.10 4.50
CA THR A 118 8.73 -2.41 5.10
C THR A 118 9.88 -3.37 4.84
N TYR A 119 10.31 -3.46 3.59
CA TYR A 119 11.41 -4.33 3.19
C TYR A 119 12.72 -3.93 3.87
N PHE A 120 12.99 -2.63 3.92
CA PHE A 120 14.18 -2.12 4.59
C PHE A 120 14.17 -2.50 6.08
N LEU A 121 13.06 -2.28 6.77
CA LEU A 121 12.97 -2.62 8.19
C LEU A 121 13.04 -4.12 8.43
N PHE A 122 12.51 -4.91 7.52
CA PHE A 122 12.64 -6.38 7.60
C PHE A 122 14.12 -6.79 7.57
N HIS A 123 14.92 -6.17 6.72
CA HIS A 123 16.35 -6.46 6.64
C HIS A 123 17.13 -6.03 7.88
N CYS A 124 16.63 -5.00 8.58
CA CYS A 124 17.28 -4.48 9.79
C CYS A 124 16.89 -5.22 11.06
N SER A 125 15.94 -6.12 10.97
CA SER A 125 15.40 -6.81 12.17
C SER A 125 15.96 -8.23 12.41
#